data_fc10ef909bfd87be53bbd3189e56e27c
#
_entry.id   fc10ef909bfd87be53bbd3189e56e27c
#
_cell.length_a   1.000
_cell.length_b   1.000
_cell.length_c   1.000
_cell.angle_alpha   90.00
_cell.angle_beta   90.00
_cell.angle_gamma   90.00
#
_symmetry.space_group_name_H-M   'P 1'
#
loop_
_entity.id
_entity.type
_entity.pdbx_description
1 polymer ?
#
loop_
_entity_poly.entity_id
_entity_poly.type
_entity_poly.pdbx_seq_one_letter_code
_entity_poly.pdbx_strand_id
1 'polypeptide(L)'
;MNLAYAYIFLAFAIIFEITGTSFVKDTEGFTRWIPSIICLGTICISYYLMSHVVSFIPVGITYATWSGLGIAAITIIGVFKYNQIPNIPTIIGLALIIVGVIIVNTMNDTKVN
;
A
#
# COMPACT_ATOMS: atom_id res chain seq x y z
N MET A 1 6.55 -18.78 10.48
CA MET A 1 5.51 -17.78 10.17
C MET A 1 4.29 -18.47 9.60
N ASN A 2 3.11 -18.04 9.93
CA ASN A 2 1.85 -18.58 9.41
C ASN A 2 1.06 -17.47 8.71
N LEU A 3 -0.14 -17.82 8.20
CA LEU A 3 -0.96 -16.86 7.44
C LEU A 3 -1.32 -15.61 8.26
N ALA A 4 -1.59 -15.77 9.56
CA ALA A 4 -1.91 -14.62 10.42
C ALA A 4 -0.72 -13.65 10.51
N TYR A 5 0.49 -14.17 10.71
CA TYR A 5 1.69 -13.35 10.72
C TYR A 5 1.95 -12.71 9.35
N ALA A 6 1.63 -13.43 8.25
CA ALA A 6 1.77 -12.87 6.91
C ALA A 6 0.90 -11.63 6.73
N TYR A 7 -0.36 -11.67 7.19
CA TYR A 7 -1.24 -10.51 7.12
C TYR A 7 -0.80 -9.37 8.04
N ILE A 8 -0.23 -9.69 9.22
CA ILE A 8 0.34 -8.66 10.10
C ILE A 8 1.53 -7.99 9.41
N PHE A 9 2.44 -8.77 8.81
CA PHE A 9 3.56 -8.22 8.05
C PHE A 9 3.10 -7.38 6.86
N LEU A 10 2.04 -7.83 6.17
CA LEU A 10 1.47 -7.06 5.06
C LEU A 10 0.90 -5.72 5.54
N ALA A 11 0.22 -5.71 6.69
CA ALA A 11 -0.29 -4.48 7.27
C ALA A 11 0.83 -3.48 7.57
N PHE A 12 1.92 -3.94 8.19
CA PHE A 12 3.09 -3.09 8.43
C PHE A 12 3.76 -2.63 7.14
N ALA A 13 3.87 -3.52 6.14
CA ALA A 13 4.42 -3.16 4.83
C ALA A 13 3.61 -2.03 4.18
N ILE A 14 2.28 -2.11 4.26
CA ILE A 14 1.38 -1.08 3.73
C ILE A 14 1.57 0.24 4.50
N ILE A 15 1.67 0.18 5.83
CA ILE A 15 1.88 1.37 6.66
C ILE A 15 3.20 2.06 6.29
N PHE A 16 4.29 1.32 6.15
CA PHE A 16 5.57 1.88 5.74
C PHE A 16 5.52 2.48 4.34
N GLU A 17 4.87 1.79 3.41
CA GLU A 17 4.71 2.29 2.05
C GLU A 17 3.91 3.59 2.02
N ILE A 18 2.78 3.64 2.72
CA ILE A 18 1.95 4.84 2.81
C ILE A 18 2.75 6.00 3.39
N THR A 19 3.53 5.76 4.43
CA THR A 19 4.40 6.77 5.03
C THR A 19 5.38 7.32 4.00
N GLY A 20 6.09 6.42 3.30
CA GLY A 20 7.05 6.85 2.28
C GLY A 20 6.40 7.62 1.15
N THR A 21 5.32 7.09 0.59
CA THR A 21 4.61 7.72 -0.53
C THR A 21 4.03 9.09 -0.15
N SER A 22 3.60 9.25 1.10
CA SER A 22 3.07 10.54 1.56
C SER A 22 4.14 11.65 1.57
N PHE A 23 5.43 11.31 1.54
CA PHE A 23 6.53 12.26 1.46
C PHE A 23 7.08 12.45 0.05
N VAL A 24 6.60 11.70 -0.95
CA VAL A 24 7.15 11.78 -2.31
C VAL A 24 7.12 13.21 -2.85
N LYS A 25 6.01 13.90 -2.69
CA LYS A 25 5.87 15.29 -3.15
C LYS A 25 6.83 16.22 -2.43
N ASP A 26 7.07 15.98 -1.15
CA ASP A 26 7.95 16.82 -0.33
C ASP A 26 9.42 16.64 -0.70
N THR A 27 9.78 15.56 -1.41
CA THR A 27 11.17 15.33 -1.86
C THR A 27 11.60 16.30 -2.97
N GLU A 28 10.66 16.95 -3.64
CA GLU A 28 10.92 17.85 -4.78
C GLU A 28 11.86 17.21 -5.81
N GLY A 29 11.47 16.04 -6.28
CA GLY A 29 12.28 15.28 -7.23
C GLY A 29 13.51 14.63 -6.59
N PHE A 30 13.43 14.31 -5.30
CA PHE A 30 14.53 13.73 -4.52
C PHE A 30 15.73 14.68 -4.40
N THR A 31 15.46 15.97 -4.39
CA THR A 31 16.49 17.00 -4.16
C THR A 31 16.58 17.42 -2.70
N ARG A 32 15.54 17.17 -1.89
CA ARG A 32 15.54 17.45 -0.46
C ARG A 32 15.91 16.21 0.34
N TRP A 33 16.92 16.32 1.20
CA TRP A 33 17.52 15.18 1.91
C TRP A 33 16.56 14.48 2.86
N ILE A 34 15.92 15.22 3.77
CA ILE A 34 15.12 14.60 4.84
C ILE A 34 13.91 13.84 4.27
N PRO A 35 13.03 14.46 3.45
CA PRO A 35 11.91 13.73 2.85
C PRO A 35 12.36 12.56 1.97
N SER A 36 13.49 12.71 1.27
CA SER A 36 14.01 11.66 0.38
C SER A 36 14.47 10.43 1.17
N ILE A 37 15.17 10.64 2.29
CA ILE A 37 15.60 9.54 3.16
C ILE A 37 14.40 8.83 3.77
N ILE A 38 13.41 9.57 4.26
CA ILE A 38 12.19 8.98 4.81
C ILE A 38 11.45 8.16 3.75
N CYS A 39 11.28 8.71 2.55
CA CYS A 39 10.62 8.03 1.45
C CYS A 39 11.32 6.73 1.08
N LEU A 40 12.61 6.79 0.79
CA LEU A 40 13.37 5.62 0.36
C LEU A 40 13.51 4.57 1.47
N GLY A 41 13.77 5.01 2.69
CA GLY A 41 13.93 4.10 3.83
C GLY A 41 12.67 3.32 4.14
N THR A 42 11.53 3.99 4.18
CA THR A 42 10.25 3.33 4.46
C THR A 42 9.81 2.40 3.34
N ILE A 43 10.04 2.78 2.08
CA ILE A 43 9.75 1.91 0.93
C ILE A 43 10.63 0.66 0.95
N CYS A 44 11.91 0.78 1.27
CA CYS A 44 12.80 -0.37 1.40
C CYS A 44 12.33 -1.33 2.50
N ILE A 45 11.91 -0.81 3.65
CA ILE A 45 11.36 -1.62 4.74
C ILE A 45 10.09 -2.32 4.29
N SER A 46 9.22 -1.62 3.58
CA SER A 46 7.98 -2.19 3.04
C SER A 46 8.25 -3.38 2.13
N TYR A 47 9.16 -3.24 1.19
CA TYR A 47 9.53 -4.34 0.28
C TYR A 47 10.18 -5.51 1.02
N TYR A 48 11.00 -5.23 2.02
CA TYR A 48 11.58 -6.29 2.86
C TYR A 48 10.48 -7.11 3.53
N LEU A 49 9.51 -6.43 4.14
CA LEU A 49 8.37 -7.12 4.77
C LEU A 49 7.55 -7.91 3.76
N MET A 50 7.29 -7.32 2.58
CA MET A 50 6.54 -8.02 1.52
C MET A 50 7.26 -9.27 1.01
N SER A 51 8.59 -9.28 1.01
CA SER A 51 9.35 -10.45 0.58
C SER A 51 9.04 -11.70 1.42
N HIS A 52 8.69 -11.52 2.68
CA HIS A 52 8.26 -12.60 3.55
C HIS A 52 6.78 -12.95 3.36
N VAL A 53 5.96 -11.96 3.06
CA VAL A 53 4.50 -12.14 2.88
C VAL A 53 4.20 -13.03 1.69
N VAL A 54 4.92 -12.86 0.58
CA VAL A 54 4.63 -13.58 -0.67
C VAL A 54 4.92 -15.08 -0.59
N SER A 55 5.55 -15.55 0.48
CA SER A 55 5.69 -16.99 0.75
C SER A 55 4.40 -17.62 1.28
N PHE A 56 3.46 -16.80 1.76
CA PHE A 56 2.22 -17.27 2.40
C PHE A 56 0.96 -16.76 1.70
N ILE A 57 1.04 -15.65 1.00
CA ILE A 57 -0.05 -15.05 0.23
C ILE A 57 0.41 -14.93 -1.21
N PRO A 58 -0.38 -15.37 -2.21
CA PRO A 58 0.01 -15.26 -3.61
C PRO A 58 0.43 -13.85 -3.99
N VAL A 59 1.46 -13.73 -4.84
CA VAL A 59 2.07 -12.44 -5.18
C VAL A 59 1.04 -11.45 -5.72
N GLY A 60 0.15 -11.92 -6.60
CA GLY A 60 -0.87 -11.05 -7.19
C GLY A 60 -1.85 -10.52 -6.15
N ILE A 61 -2.24 -11.36 -5.18
CA ILE A 61 -3.16 -10.96 -4.10
C ILE A 61 -2.46 -10.02 -3.13
N THR A 62 -1.20 -10.30 -2.81
CA THR A 62 -0.37 -9.41 -1.98
C THR A 62 -0.28 -8.03 -2.63
N TYR A 63 0.03 -7.98 -3.90
CA TYR A 63 0.17 -6.71 -4.62
C TYR A 63 -1.18 -5.97 -4.71
N ALA A 64 -2.26 -6.67 -5.04
CA ALA A 64 -3.59 -6.06 -5.12
C ALA A 64 -4.00 -5.44 -3.78
N THR A 65 -3.77 -6.16 -2.69
CA THR A 65 -4.08 -5.70 -1.34
C THR A 65 -3.23 -4.47 -0.96
N TRP A 66 -1.92 -4.58 -1.17
CA TRP A 66 -0.98 -3.50 -0.90
C TRP A 66 -1.31 -2.25 -1.71
N SER A 67 -1.51 -2.40 -3.01
CA SER A 67 -1.81 -1.27 -3.90
C SER A 67 -3.18 -0.68 -3.62
N GLY A 68 -4.20 -1.51 -3.44
CA GLY A 68 -5.58 -1.05 -3.24
C GLY A 68 -5.75 -0.29 -1.94
N LEU A 69 -5.27 -0.84 -0.83
CA LEU A 69 -5.32 -0.17 0.47
C LEU A 69 -4.41 1.06 0.49
N GLY A 70 -3.25 0.97 -0.16
CA GLY A 70 -2.32 2.10 -0.28
C GLY A 70 -2.96 3.26 -1.03
N ILE A 71 -3.59 3.01 -2.18
CA ILE A 71 -4.26 4.04 -2.97
C ILE A 71 -5.35 4.74 -2.15
N ALA A 72 -6.18 3.98 -1.45
CA ALA A 72 -7.24 4.55 -0.63
C ALA A 72 -6.67 5.44 0.49
N ALA A 73 -5.66 4.94 1.20
CA ALA A 73 -5.04 5.68 2.30
C ALA A 73 -4.31 6.93 1.80
N ILE A 74 -3.57 6.85 0.69
CA ILE A 74 -2.86 7.99 0.12
C ILE A 74 -3.84 9.04 -0.39
N THR A 75 -4.97 8.63 -0.94
CA THR A 75 -6.02 9.58 -1.36
C THR A 75 -6.55 10.37 -0.16
N ILE A 76 -6.80 9.68 0.96
CA ILE A 76 -7.24 10.34 2.20
C ILE A 76 -6.17 11.32 2.71
N ILE A 77 -4.90 10.90 2.73
CA ILE A 77 -3.79 11.76 3.13
C ILE A 77 -3.69 12.97 2.20
N GLY A 78 -3.86 12.78 0.90
CA GLY A 78 -3.85 13.87 -0.08
C GLY A 78 -4.92 14.92 0.19
N VAL A 79 -6.11 14.51 0.66
CA VAL A 79 -7.17 15.44 1.06
C VAL A 79 -6.70 16.33 2.21
N PHE A 80 -6.13 15.74 3.26
CA PHE A 80 -5.76 16.49 4.46
C PHE A 80 -4.44 17.22 4.33
N LYS A 81 -3.44 16.62 3.68
CA LYS A 81 -2.09 17.20 3.59
C LYS A 81 -1.92 18.19 2.44
N TYR A 82 -2.59 17.92 1.30
CA TYR A 82 -2.40 18.69 0.07
C TYR A 82 -3.68 19.33 -0.49
N ASN A 83 -4.80 19.23 0.22
CA ASN A 83 -6.10 19.73 -0.23
C ASN A 83 -6.53 19.15 -1.59
N GLN A 84 -6.15 17.92 -1.88
CA GLN A 84 -6.48 17.24 -3.13
C GLN A 84 -7.82 16.52 -2.99
N ILE A 85 -8.90 17.20 -3.29
CA ILE A 85 -10.26 16.70 -3.08
C ILE A 85 -10.65 15.82 -4.27
N PRO A 86 -10.96 14.51 -4.06
CA PRO A 86 -11.40 13.64 -5.15
C PRO A 86 -12.83 13.98 -5.59
N ASN A 87 -13.09 13.84 -6.89
CA ASN A 87 -14.44 13.97 -7.42
C ASN A 87 -15.23 12.66 -7.23
N ILE A 88 -16.52 12.69 -7.57
CA ILE A 88 -17.39 11.52 -7.38
C ILE A 88 -16.92 10.30 -8.19
N PRO A 89 -16.55 10.41 -9.47
CA PRO A 89 -16.01 9.25 -10.20
C PRO A 89 -14.76 8.63 -9.54
N THR A 90 -13.89 9.45 -8.97
CA THR A 90 -12.69 8.95 -8.26
C THR A 90 -13.11 8.16 -7.01
N ILE A 91 -14.06 8.67 -6.25
CA ILE A 91 -14.58 7.98 -5.05
C ILE A 91 -15.20 6.63 -5.44
N ILE A 92 -15.98 6.59 -6.51
CA ILE A 92 -16.59 5.36 -7.01
C ILE A 92 -15.49 4.36 -7.41
N GLY A 93 -14.48 4.82 -8.15
CA GLY A 93 -13.35 3.96 -8.54
C GLY A 93 -12.59 3.40 -7.36
N LEU A 94 -12.32 4.21 -6.35
CA LEU A 94 -11.66 3.76 -5.11
C LEU A 94 -12.51 2.73 -4.37
N ALA A 95 -13.83 2.93 -4.30
CA ALA A 95 -14.73 1.97 -3.68
C ALA A 95 -14.69 0.62 -4.41
N LEU A 96 -14.65 0.63 -5.74
CA LEU A 96 -14.55 -0.59 -6.55
C LEU A 96 -13.22 -1.31 -6.30
N ILE A 97 -12.11 -0.58 -6.17
CA ILE A 97 -10.81 -1.16 -5.84
C ILE A 97 -10.87 -1.86 -4.48
N ILE A 98 -11.44 -1.24 -3.47
CA ILE A 98 -11.56 -1.82 -2.13
C ILE A 98 -12.44 -3.08 -2.15
N VAL A 99 -13.57 -3.04 -2.85
CA VAL A 99 -14.43 -4.23 -3.03
C VAL A 99 -13.63 -5.34 -3.71
N GLY A 100 -12.87 -5.03 -4.75
CA GLY A 100 -12.02 -6.00 -5.43
C GLY A 100 -10.96 -6.62 -4.50
N VAL A 101 -10.34 -5.81 -3.64
CA VAL A 101 -9.37 -6.29 -2.65
C VAL A 101 -10.05 -7.27 -1.68
N ILE A 102 -11.23 -6.96 -1.21
CA ILE A 102 -11.98 -7.85 -0.32
C ILE A 102 -12.27 -9.18 -1.01
N ILE A 103 -12.72 -9.15 -2.26
CA ILE A 103 -13.05 -10.34 -3.02
C ILE A 103 -11.81 -11.23 -3.21
N VAL A 104 -10.68 -10.66 -3.63
CA VAL A 104 -9.47 -11.47 -3.88
C VAL A 104 -8.88 -12.04 -2.60
N ASN A 105 -9.11 -11.43 -1.45
CA ASN A 105 -8.61 -11.94 -0.17
C ASN A 105 -9.54 -13.00 0.45
N THR A 106 -10.82 -12.99 0.13
CA THR A 106 -11.80 -13.86 0.76
C THR A 106 -12.27 -15.00 -0.15
N MET A 107 -12.26 -14.81 -1.46
CA MET A 107 -12.88 -15.75 -2.41
C MET A 107 -11.89 -16.39 -3.37
N ASN A 108 -10.59 -16.12 -3.25
CA ASN A 108 -9.62 -16.75 -4.14
C ASN A 108 -9.29 -18.16 -3.66
N ASP A 109 -8.87 -19.01 -4.60
CA ASP A 109 -8.31 -20.33 -4.35
C ASP A 109 -6.91 -20.46 -4.95
N THR A 110 -6.28 -19.33 -5.27
CA THR A 110 -4.94 -19.30 -5.86
C THR A 110 -3.94 -19.87 -4.86
N LYS A 111 -3.08 -20.75 -5.35
CA LYS A 111 -2.07 -21.42 -4.52
C LYS A 111 -0.76 -20.64 -4.51
N VAL A 112 -0.07 -20.73 -3.39
CA VAL A 112 1.29 -20.25 -3.24
C VAL A 112 2.23 -21.40 -3.62
N ASN A 113 2.99 -21.21 -4.67
CA ASN A 113 3.96 -22.21 -5.14
C ASN A 113 5.39 -21.73 -5.00
#